data_f026b658bc5084ca51603634f587c9eb
#
_entry.id   f026b658bc5084ca51603634f587c9eb
#
_cell.length_a   1.000
_cell.length_b   1.000
_cell.length_c   1.000
_cell.angle_alpha   90.00
_cell.angle_beta   90.00
_cell.angle_gamma   90.00
#
_symmetry.space_group_name_H-M   'P 1'
#
loop_
_entity.id
_entity.type
_entity.pdbx_description
1 polymer ?
#
loop_
_entity_poly.entity_id
_entity_poly.type
_entity_poly.pdbx_seq_one_letter_code
_entity_poly.pdbx_strand_id
1 'polypeptide(L)'
;MNNSLIVAVTDSLAAAGYTTLRFNFPYKEKGKKSPDTEPTLIRTWQGAVTHLLNNERFPVDRVVAAGKSMGGRIASQMVAADQMAVEALIFLGYPLHAPGRTDKLRDSHLYGIKKRMLFFAGTRDSLCNMEKLREVLRRLPGQYDLEIVKGGDHSFKLPKSSSRSAESVHRQIVEKCLQWLDPIAK
;
A
#
# COMPACT_ATOMS: atom_id res chain seq x y z
N MET A 1 7.28 -13.29 -4.19
CA MET A 1 5.95 -12.98 -3.61
C MET A 1 5.85 -13.34 -2.12
N ASN A 2 6.97 -13.48 -1.43
CA ASN A 2 7.02 -14.05 -0.06
C ASN A 2 7.27 -13.01 1.04
N ASN A 3 6.84 -11.76 0.85
CA ASN A 3 6.87 -10.77 1.93
C ASN A 3 5.80 -11.16 2.97
N SER A 4 6.21 -11.48 4.19
CA SER A 4 5.33 -12.03 5.24
C SER A 4 4.12 -11.15 5.56
N LEU A 5 4.28 -9.82 5.53
CA LEU A 5 3.17 -8.90 5.74
C LEU A 5 2.16 -8.95 4.59
N ILE A 6 2.64 -8.92 3.33
CA ILE A 6 1.75 -8.99 2.16
C ILE A 6 1.02 -10.33 2.15
N VAL A 7 1.71 -11.42 2.46
CA VAL A 7 1.10 -12.76 2.59
C VAL A 7 0.01 -12.73 3.66
N ALA A 8 0.33 -12.25 4.87
CA ALA A 8 -0.65 -12.19 5.96
C ALA A 8 -1.90 -11.38 5.59
N VAL A 9 -1.73 -10.22 4.96
CA VAL A 9 -2.86 -9.37 4.53
C VAL A 9 -3.69 -10.08 3.46
N THR A 10 -3.07 -10.60 2.39
CA THR A 10 -3.82 -11.24 1.30
C THR A 10 -4.51 -12.51 1.72
N ASP A 11 -3.86 -13.35 2.51
CA ASP A 11 -4.44 -14.63 2.95
C ASP A 11 -5.61 -14.40 3.92
N SER A 12 -5.50 -13.39 4.81
CA SER A 12 -6.61 -13.02 5.71
C SER A 12 -7.79 -12.39 4.96
N LEU A 13 -7.53 -11.56 3.94
CA LEU A 13 -8.58 -11.03 3.09
C LEU A 13 -9.26 -12.12 2.28
N ALA A 14 -8.49 -13.07 1.73
CA ALA A 14 -9.05 -14.22 1.02
C ALA A 14 -9.92 -15.09 1.94
N ALA A 15 -9.50 -15.33 3.18
CA ALA A 15 -10.30 -16.03 4.18
C ALA A 15 -11.59 -15.29 4.55
N ALA A 16 -11.62 -13.97 4.43
CA ALA A 16 -12.80 -13.13 4.62
C ALA A 16 -13.68 -12.98 3.35
N GLY A 17 -13.39 -13.73 2.27
CA GLY A 17 -14.19 -13.78 1.05
C GLY A 17 -13.79 -12.78 -0.03
N TYR A 18 -12.71 -12.03 0.13
CA TYR A 18 -12.21 -11.14 -0.92
C TYR A 18 -11.39 -11.91 -1.95
N THR A 19 -11.61 -11.65 -3.23
CA THR A 19 -10.67 -12.09 -4.27
C THR A 19 -9.38 -11.30 -4.16
N THR A 20 -8.25 -11.98 -3.96
CA THR A 20 -6.95 -11.33 -3.80
C THR A 20 -5.96 -11.76 -4.90
N LEU A 21 -5.24 -10.79 -5.44
CA LEU A 21 -4.12 -11.01 -6.35
C LEU A 21 -2.88 -10.33 -5.80
N ARG A 22 -1.79 -11.07 -5.66
CA ARG A 22 -0.48 -10.49 -5.31
C ARG A 22 0.54 -10.79 -6.40
N PHE A 23 1.39 -9.81 -6.65
CA PHE A 23 2.44 -9.92 -7.66
C PHE A 23 3.72 -9.21 -7.21
N ASN A 24 4.83 -9.55 -7.85
CA ASN A 24 6.07 -8.81 -7.75
C ASN A 24 6.33 -8.01 -9.03
N PHE A 25 7.05 -6.92 -8.90
CA PHE A 25 7.65 -6.28 -10.08
C PHE A 25 8.78 -7.15 -10.67
N PRO A 26 9.05 -7.08 -11.97
CA PRO A 26 10.03 -7.92 -12.65
C PRO A 26 11.43 -7.88 -12.03
N TYR A 27 11.88 -6.71 -11.52
CA TYR A 27 13.17 -6.62 -10.85
C TYR A 27 13.26 -7.51 -9.61
N LYS A 28 12.16 -7.69 -8.87
CA LYS A 28 12.12 -8.57 -7.70
C LYS A 28 12.17 -10.04 -8.10
N GLU A 29 11.47 -10.43 -9.16
CA GLU A 29 11.55 -11.79 -9.71
C GLU A 29 12.96 -12.14 -10.19
N LYS A 30 13.67 -11.15 -10.76
CA LYS A 30 15.06 -11.28 -11.20
C LYS A 30 16.09 -11.12 -10.06
N GLY A 31 15.66 -11.03 -8.81
CA GLY A 31 16.55 -10.86 -7.64
C GLY A 31 17.30 -9.52 -7.60
N LYS A 32 16.93 -8.54 -8.43
CA LYS A 32 17.60 -7.24 -8.48
C LYS A 32 17.23 -6.36 -7.29
N LYS A 33 18.18 -5.55 -6.82
CA LYS A 33 17.97 -4.57 -5.75
C LYS A 33 17.40 -3.25 -6.29
N SER A 34 17.85 -2.83 -7.47
CA SER A 34 17.39 -1.60 -8.12
C SER A 34 16.03 -1.81 -8.76
N PRO A 35 15.08 -0.90 -8.56
CA PRO A 35 13.79 -0.95 -9.22
C PRO A 35 13.89 -0.90 -10.73
N ASP A 36 12.87 -1.46 -11.41
CA ASP A 36 12.67 -1.23 -12.83
C ASP A 36 12.33 0.25 -13.11
N THR A 37 12.36 0.64 -14.37
CA THR A 37 11.90 1.95 -14.82
C THR A 37 10.40 2.14 -14.54
N GLU A 38 9.97 3.37 -14.36
CA GLU A 38 8.57 3.69 -14.07
C GLU A 38 7.60 3.12 -15.12
N PRO A 39 7.84 3.19 -16.44
CA PRO A 39 6.98 2.54 -17.42
C PRO A 39 6.84 1.03 -17.24
N THR A 40 7.90 0.35 -16.78
CA THR A 40 7.83 -1.09 -16.50
C THR A 40 6.99 -1.38 -15.26
N LEU A 41 7.11 -0.55 -14.22
CA LEU A 41 6.30 -0.68 -13.01
C LEU A 41 4.81 -0.44 -13.30
N ILE A 42 4.49 0.56 -14.12
CA ILE A 42 3.12 0.86 -14.57
C ILE A 42 2.56 -0.32 -15.36
N ARG A 43 3.28 -0.82 -16.38
CA ARG A 43 2.82 -1.98 -17.18
C ARG A 43 2.60 -3.22 -16.32
N THR A 44 3.40 -3.41 -15.27
CA THR A 44 3.22 -4.55 -14.36
C THR A 44 1.90 -4.43 -13.59
N TRP A 45 1.59 -3.24 -13.08
CA TRP A 45 0.30 -2.98 -12.44
C TRP A 45 -0.87 -3.18 -13.41
N GLN A 46 -0.79 -2.62 -14.62
CA GLN A 46 -1.81 -2.78 -15.65
C GLN A 46 -2.06 -4.26 -15.98
N GLY A 47 -0.99 -5.03 -16.18
CA GLY A 47 -1.10 -6.47 -16.43
C GLY A 47 -1.76 -7.23 -15.28
N ALA A 48 -1.42 -6.90 -14.04
CA ALA A 48 -2.03 -7.51 -12.86
C ALA A 48 -3.54 -7.19 -12.74
N VAL A 49 -3.91 -5.93 -12.93
CA VAL A 49 -5.33 -5.50 -12.89
C VAL A 49 -6.12 -6.14 -14.04
N THR A 50 -5.57 -6.12 -15.27
CA THR A 50 -6.19 -6.78 -16.43
C THR A 50 -6.40 -8.27 -16.19
N HIS A 51 -5.40 -8.96 -15.63
CA HIS A 51 -5.50 -10.37 -15.28
C HIS A 51 -6.61 -10.63 -14.25
N LEU A 52 -6.72 -9.76 -13.23
CA LEU A 52 -7.76 -9.87 -12.22
C LEU A 52 -9.16 -9.66 -12.79
N LEU A 53 -9.34 -8.62 -13.60
CA LEU A 53 -10.65 -8.25 -14.17
C LEU A 53 -11.13 -9.24 -15.26
N ASN A 54 -10.21 -9.85 -16.00
CA ASN A 54 -10.54 -10.84 -17.04
C ASN A 54 -10.65 -12.27 -16.50
N ASN A 55 -10.65 -12.45 -15.20
CA ASN A 55 -10.76 -13.78 -14.60
C ASN A 55 -12.22 -14.20 -14.45
N GLU A 56 -12.74 -14.99 -15.41
CA GLU A 56 -14.12 -15.46 -15.42
C GLU A 56 -14.47 -16.34 -14.20
N ARG A 57 -13.49 -16.99 -13.59
CA ARG A 57 -13.69 -17.85 -12.42
C ARG A 57 -14.00 -17.05 -11.14
N PHE A 58 -13.50 -15.82 -11.07
CA PHE A 58 -13.68 -14.93 -9.91
C PHE A 58 -14.08 -13.55 -10.43
N PRO A 59 -15.38 -13.32 -10.70
CA PRO A 59 -15.83 -12.02 -11.18
C PRO A 59 -15.54 -10.94 -10.12
N VAL A 60 -15.03 -9.80 -10.58
CA VAL A 60 -14.62 -8.68 -9.74
C VAL A 60 -15.32 -7.42 -10.23
N ASP A 61 -16.15 -6.84 -9.38
CA ASP A 61 -16.86 -5.60 -9.69
C ASP A 61 -16.12 -4.35 -9.22
N ARG A 62 -15.35 -4.49 -8.14
CA ARG A 62 -14.65 -3.38 -7.49
C ARG A 62 -13.21 -3.78 -7.17
N VAL A 63 -12.28 -2.89 -7.43
CA VAL A 63 -10.84 -3.11 -7.20
C VAL A 63 -10.35 -2.17 -6.10
N VAL A 64 -9.63 -2.71 -5.13
CA VAL A 64 -8.84 -1.95 -4.17
C VAL A 64 -7.37 -2.23 -4.44
N ALA A 65 -6.60 -1.19 -4.72
CA ALA A 65 -5.17 -1.35 -4.93
C ALA A 65 -4.40 -1.17 -3.62
N ALA A 66 -3.68 -2.21 -3.22
CA ALA A 66 -2.83 -2.20 -2.03
C ALA A 66 -1.36 -2.31 -2.42
N GLY A 67 -0.49 -1.53 -1.79
CA GLY A 67 0.91 -1.62 -2.12
C GLY A 67 1.86 -1.30 -0.97
N LYS A 68 2.93 -2.11 -0.87
CA LYS A 68 4.03 -1.82 0.05
C LYS A 68 5.02 -0.89 -0.61
N SER A 69 5.36 0.21 0.09
CA SER A 69 6.41 1.14 -0.34
C SER A 69 6.17 1.65 -1.77
N MET A 70 7.13 1.46 -2.66
CA MET A 70 7.06 1.86 -4.06
C MET A 70 5.81 1.31 -4.78
N GLY A 71 5.37 0.10 -4.45
CA GLY A 71 4.16 -0.49 -5.06
C GLY A 71 2.92 0.37 -4.85
N GLY A 72 2.71 0.86 -3.64
CA GLY A 72 1.61 1.78 -3.32
C GLY A 72 1.79 3.15 -3.99
N ARG A 73 3.03 3.67 -4.01
CA ARG A 73 3.31 4.95 -4.69
C ARG A 73 3.00 4.90 -6.18
N ILE A 74 3.42 3.85 -6.89
CA ILE A 74 3.11 3.70 -8.32
C ILE A 74 1.59 3.56 -8.53
N ALA A 75 0.91 2.75 -7.71
CA ALA A 75 -0.54 2.64 -7.77
C ALA A 75 -1.23 4.00 -7.62
N SER A 76 -0.83 4.81 -6.65
CA SER A 76 -1.40 6.15 -6.45
C SER A 76 -1.11 7.12 -7.60
N GLN A 77 0.07 7.05 -8.21
CA GLN A 77 0.40 7.83 -9.40
C GLN A 77 -0.50 7.45 -10.59
N MET A 78 -0.74 6.15 -10.80
CA MET A 78 -1.63 5.66 -11.86
C MET A 78 -3.08 6.09 -11.64
N VAL A 79 -3.57 6.04 -10.40
CA VAL A 79 -4.93 6.52 -10.06
C VAL A 79 -5.05 8.03 -10.29
N ALA A 80 -4.06 8.81 -9.87
CA ALA A 80 -4.04 10.25 -10.07
C ALA A 80 -3.98 10.67 -11.56
N ALA A 81 -3.42 9.80 -12.40
CA ALA A 81 -3.32 10.00 -13.85
C ALA A 81 -4.46 9.30 -14.64
N ASP A 82 -5.52 8.84 -14.00
CA ASP A 82 -6.64 8.10 -14.58
C ASP A 82 -6.23 6.84 -15.39
N GLN A 83 -5.06 6.27 -15.06
CA GLN A 83 -4.52 5.06 -15.70
C GLN A 83 -4.97 3.75 -15.02
N MET A 84 -5.62 3.84 -13.87
CA MET A 84 -6.13 2.70 -13.11
C MET A 84 -7.38 3.09 -12.33
N ALA A 85 -8.50 2.44 -12.63
CA ALA A 85 -9.74 2.61 -11.90
C ALA A 85 -9.73 1.74 -10.63
N VAL A 86 -9.94 2.36 -9.48
CA VAL A 86 -10.05 1.68 -8.18
C VAL A 86 -11.12 2.36 -7.31
N GLU A 87 -11.65 1.63 -6.35
CA GLU A 87 -12.52 2.20 -5.32
C GLU A 87 -11.73 2.82 -4.17
N ALA A 88 -10.56 2.26 -3.87
CA ALA A 88 -9.74 2.71 -2.75
C ALA A 88 -8.27 2.32 -2.90
N LEU A 89 -7.40 2.93 -2.09
CA LEU A 89 -5.98 2.67 -2.02
C LEU A 89 -5.55 2.31 -0.59
N ILE A 90 -4.68 1.30 -0.46
CA ILE A 90 -4.06 0.94 0.84
C ILE A 90 -2.54 1.03 0.71
N PHE A 91 -1.92 1.81 1.59
CA PHE A 91 -0.48 2.03 1.61
C PHE A 91 0.17 1.35 2.82
N LEU A 92 0.91 0.28 2.58
CA LEU A 92 1.72 -0.39 3.59
C LEU A 92 3.12 0.24 3.65
N GLY A 93 3.24 1.37 4.34
CA GLY A 93 4.45 2.18 4.41
C GLY A 93 4.66 3.02 3.15
N TYR A 94 3.99 4.17 3.06
CA TYR A 94 4.17 5.09 1.93
C TYR A 94 5.54 5.77 1.98
N PRO A 95 6.37 5.68 0.91
CA PRO A 95 7.70 6.30 0.90
C PRO A 95 7.59 7.80 0.55
N LEU A 96 7.16 8.60 1.52
CA LEU A 96 6.85 10.02 1.35
C LEU A 96 8.05 10.84 0.86
N HIS A 97 9.26 10.44 1.22
CA HIS A 97 10.51 11.07 0.78
C HIS A 97 11.64 10.05 0.66
N ALA A 98 12.76 10.43 0.07
CA ALA A 98 13.99 9.63 0.14
C ALA A 98 14.62 9.73 1.55
N PRO A 99 15.45 8.78 1.97
CA PRO A 99 16.15 8.87 3.26
C PRO A 99 16.88 10.20 3.41
N GLY A 100 16.67 10.90 4.52
CA GLY A 100 17.28 12.19 4.80
C GLY A 100 16.80 13.39 3.95
N ARG A 101 15.83 13.20 3.05
CA ARG A 101 15.33 14.25 2.13
C ARG A 101 13.89 14.64 2.45
N THR A 102 13.66 15.06 3.68
CA THR A 102 12.33 15.53 4.14
C THR A 102 11.89 16.86 3.50
N ASP A 103 12.78 17.51 2.77
CA ASP A 103 12.54 18.71 1.96
C ASP A 103 11.88 18.42 0.60
N LYS A 104 11.97 17.16 0.11
CA LYS A 104 11.42 16.75 -1.20
C LYS A 104 10.41 15.62 -1.03
N LEU A 105 9.15 16.01 -0.91
CA LEU A 105 8.05 15.07 -0.74
C LEU A 105 7.59 14.48 -2.09
N ARG A 106 7.05 13.28 -2.02
CA ARG A 106 6.47 12.53 -3.15
C ARG A 106 4.95 12.51 -3.01
N ASP A 107 4.34 13.66 -2.89
CA ASP A 107 2.96 13.86 -2.50
C ASP A 107 2.08 14.56 -3.54
N SER A 108 2.68 15.26 -4.52
CA SER A 108 1.96 16.15 -5.45
C SER A 108 0.78 15.47 -6.15
N HIS A 109 0.94 14.22 -6.59
CA HIS A 109 -0.13 13.46 -7.24
C HIS A 109 -1.25 13.03 -6.29
N LEU A 110 -0.99 12.92 -4.98
CA LEU A 110 -1.99 12.53 -3.99
C LEU A 110 -3.14 13.53 -3.90
N TYR A 111 -2.87 14.81 -4.17
CA TYR A 111 -3.87 15.88 -4.13
C TYR A 111 -4.88 15.83 -5.30
N GLY A 112 -4.64 15.00 -6.31
CA GLY A 112 -5.61 14.72 -7.38
C GLY A 112 -6.53 13.54 -7.08
N ILE A 113 -6.27 12.76 -6.02
CA ILE A 113 -7.00 11.51 -5.74
C ILE A 113 -8.20 11.80 -4.83
N LYS A 114 -9.41 11.56 -5.34
CA LYS A 114 -10.67 11.67 -4.58
C LYS A 114 -11.12 10.35 -3.94
N LYS A 115 -10.43 9.24 -4.25
CA LYS A 115 -10.73 7.91 -3.71
C LYS A 115 -10.31 7.80 -2.25
N ARG A 116 -10.94 6.90 -1.50
CA ARG A 116 -10.58 6.63 -0.11
C ARG A 116 -9.16 6.06 -0.03
N MET A 117 -8.41 6.46 0.98
CA MET A 117 -7.02 6.05 1.18
C MET A 117 -6.78 5.60 2.62
N LEU A 118 -6.17 4.43 2.80
CA LEU A 118 -5.71 3.94 4.10
C LEU A 118 -4.19 3.93 4.12
N PHE A 119 -3.62 4.65 5.06
CA PHE A 119 -2.17 4.71 5.26
C PHE A 119 -1.78 3.94 6.53
N PHE A 120 -0.82 3.04 6.39
CA PHE A 120 -0.08 2.48 7.52
C PHE A 120 1.30 3.12 7.57
N ALA A 121 1.68 3.65 8.72
CA ALA A 121 2.97 4.31 8.90
C ALA A 121 3.65 3.90 10.22
N GLY A 122 4.94 3.57 10.14
CA GLY A 122 5.76 3.29 11.30
C GLY A 122 6.34 4.57 11.90
N THR A 123 6.37 4.69 13.23
CA THR A 123 6.91 5.91 13.87
C THR A 123 8.44 6.06 13.75
N ARG A 124 9.14 5.02 13.26
CA ARG A 124 10.58 5.02 13.00
C ARG A 124 10.89 4.83 11.51
N ASP A 125 9.91 5.11 10.64
CA ASP A 125 10.10 4.99 9.20
C ASP A 125 11.00 6.12 8.67
N SER A 126 12.18 5.76 8.16
CA SER A 126 13.14 6.71 7.60
C SER A 126 12.74 7.29 6.24
N LEU A 127 11.69 6.75 5.61
CA LEU A 127 11.13 7.20 4.32
C LEU A 127 9.82 7.97 4.49
N CYS A 128 9.33 8.11 5.73
CA CYS A 128 8.06 8.76 6.02
C CYS A 128 8.11 9.50 7.36
N ASN A 129 8.45 10.77 7.32
CA ASN A 129 8.36 11.64 8.51
C ASN A 129 6.89 11.81 8.89
N MET A 130 6.55 11.50 10.14
CA MET A 130 5.16 11.47 10.63
C MET A 130 4.48 12.84 10.64
N GLU A 131 5.22 13.91 10.93
CA GLU A 131 4.68 15.28 10.92
C GLU A 131 4.35 15.70 9.49
N LYS A 132 5.29 15.47 8.57
CA LYS A 132 5.09 15.73 7.14
C LYS A 132 3.95 14.89 6.55
N LEU A 133 3.84 13.63 6.95
CA LEU A 133 2.69 12.81 6.53
C LEU A 133 1.37 13.43 6.99
N ARG A 134 1.26 13.84 8.24
CA ARG A 134 0.04 14.49 8.75
C ARG A 134 -0.28 15.81 8.03
N GLU A 135 0.75 16.60 7.68
CA GLU A 135 0.58 17.82 6.88
C GLU A 135 -0.01 17.50 5.50
N VAL A 136 0.54 16.48 4.83
CA VAL A 136 0.04 16.02 3.52
C VAL A 136 -1.39 15.51 3.63
N LEU A 137 -1.66 14.63 4.59
CA LEU A 137 -2.99 14.01 4.75
C LEU A 137 -4.09 15.06 4.97
N ARG A 138 -3.85 16.09 5.78
CA ARG A 138 -4.83 17.19 6.00
C ARG A 138 -5.19 17.98 4.74
N ARG A 139 -4.39 17.88 3.68
CA ARG A 139 -4.59 18.58 2.40
C ARG A 139 -5.23 17.70 1.33
N LEU A 140 -5.45 16.41 1.62
CA LEU A 140 -6.06 15.49 0.66
C LEU A 140 -7.53 15.85 0.43
N PRO A 141 -8.00 15.81 -0.83
CA PRO A 141 -9.41 16.09 -1.14
C PRO A 141 -10.34 14.92 -0.81
N GLY A 142 -9.80 13.70 -0.79
CA GLY A 142 -10.53 12.47 -0.49
C GLY A 142 -10.48 12.10 1.01
N GLN A 143 -11.30 11.13 1.38
CA GLN A 143 -11.27 10.55 2.72
C GLN A 143 -9.99 9.76 2.94
N TYR A 144 -9.38 9.90 4.09
CA TYR A 144 -8.23 9.10 4.48
C TYR A 144 -8.34 8.59 5.91
N ASP A 145 -7.71 7.46 6.14
CA ASP A 145 -7.44 6.90 7.47
C ASP A 145 -5.94 6.71 7.64
N LEU A 146 -5.45 6.93 8.85
CA LEU A 146 -4.05 6.72 9.22
C LEU A 146 -3.96 5.76 10.40
N GLU A 147 -3.38 4.60 10.16
CA GLU A 147 -3.05 3.61 11.19
C GLU A 147 -1.55 3.67 11.51
N ILE A 148 -1.23 3.91 12.78
CA ILE A 148 0.16 4.09 13.23
C ILE A 148 0.68 2.82 13.89
N VAL A 149 1.77 2.28 13.34
CA VAL A 149 2.52 1.20 13.97
C VAL A 149 3.62 1.81 14.86
N LYS A 150 3.32 1.94 16.15
CA LYS A 150 4.27 2.50 17.13
C LYS A 150 5.55 1.66 17.17
N GLY A 151 6.70 2.30 17.02
CA GLY A 151 8.01 1.66 16.98
C GLY A 151 8.36 0.99 15.65
N GLY A 152 7.45 0.92 14.69
CA GLY A 152 7.71 0.31 13.37
C GLY A 152 8.66 1.14 12.50
N ASP A 153 9.56 0.46 11.80
CA ASP A 153 10.35 1.03 10.69
C ASP A 153 9.53 0.99 9.38
N HIS A 154 10.19 1.30 8.24
CA HIS A 154 9.57 1.24 6.90
C HIS A 154 8.99 -0.14 6.52
N SER A 155 9.44 -1.20 7.16
CA SER A 155 8.93 -2.56 6.99
C SER A 155 8.08 -3.03 8.16
N PHE A 156 7.72 -2.09 9.06
CA PHE A 156 7.00 -2.33 10.31
C PHE A 156 7.72 -3.25 11.30
N LYS A 157 9.03 -3.42 11.14
CA LYS A 157 9.85 -4.14 12.12
C LYS A 157 10.02 -3.27 13.36
N LEU A 158 9.80 -3.90 14.50
CA LEU A 158 9.97 -3.26 15.80
C LEU A 158 11.42 -3.39 16.30
N PRO A 159 11.89 -2.50 17.19
CA PRO A 159 13.19 -2.65 17.82
C PRO A 159 13.23 -3.94 18.67
N LYS A 160 14.43 -4.49 18.87
CA LYS A 160 14.62 -5.71 19.67
C LYS A 160 14.12 -5.58 21.13
N SER A 161 14.09 -4.36 21.64
CA SER A 161 13.57 -4.06 22.99
C SER A 161 12.04 -4.01 23.07
N SER A 162 11.33 -4.17 21.95
CA SER A 162 9.87 -4.17 21.96
C SER A 162 9.33 -5.47 22.57
N SER A 163 8.30 -5.33 23.41
CA SER A 163 7.53 -6.49 23.91
C SER A 163 6.54 -7.04 22.89
N ARG A 164 6.30 -6.33 21.78
CA ARG A 164 5.39 -6.75 20.70
C ARG A 164 6.13 -7.61 19.70
N SER A 165 5.48 -8.68 19.23
CA SER A 165 6.01 -9.54 18.16
C SER A 165 5.67 -9.00 16.75
N ALA A 166 6.36 -9.51 15.72
CA ALA A 166 6.06 -9.22 14.33
C ALA A 166 4.63 -9.66 13.94
N GLU A 167 4.20 -10.82 14.50
CA GLU A 167 2.85 -11.36 14.27
C GLU A 167 1.78 -10.43 14.84
N SER A 168 2.03 -9.80 15.99
CA SER A 168 1.09 -8.83 16.59
C SER A 168 0.94 -7.58 15.72
N VAL A 169 2.02 -7.15 15.05
CA VAL A 169 1.97 -6.03 14.10
C VAL A 169 1.21 -6.44 12.84
N HIS A 170 1.48 -7.63 12.29
CA HIS A 170 0.74 -8.13 11.13
C HIS A 170 -0.76 -8.23 11.44
N ARG A 171 -1.12 -8.74 12.62
CA ARG A 171 -2.52 -8.81 13.08
C ARG A 171 -3.16 -7.44 13.13
N GLN A 172 -2.53 -6.44 13.74
CA GLN A 172 -3.00 -5.05 13.77
C GLN A 172 -3.31 -4.54 12.36
N ILE A 173 -2.40 -4.76 11.41
CA ILE A 173 -2.55 -4.29 10.02
C ILE A 173 -3.69 -5.02 9.33
N VAL A 174 -3.78 -6.34 9.48
CA VAL A 174 -4.86 -7.18 8.90
C VAL A 174 -6.23 -6.76 9.43
N GLU A 175 -6.37 -6.68 10.75
CA GLU A 175 -7.64 -6.27 11.40
C GLU A 175 -8.11 -4.90 10.91
N LYS A 176 -7.19 -3.93 10.82
CA LYS A 176 -7.52 -2.61 10.29
C LYS A 176 -7.91 -2.66 8.82
N CYS A 177 -7.26 -3.47 7.99
CA CYS A 177 -7.65 -3.66 6.59
C CYS A 177 -9.08 -4.22 6.48
N LEU A 178 -9.38 -5.29 7.22
CA LEU A 178 -10.72 -5.91 7.20
C LEU A 178 -11.80 -4.93 7.63
N GLN A 179 -11.63 -4.26 8.76
CA GLN A 179 -12.57 -3.25 9.26
C GLN A 179 -12.78 -2.10 8.27
N TRP A 180 -11.71 -1.67 7.60
CA TRP A 180 -11.77 -0.54 6.68
C TRP A 180 -12.41 -0.89 5.35
N LEU A 181 -12.28 -2.14 4.89
CA LEU A 181 -12.84 -2.63 3.64
C LEU A 181 -14.31 -3.03 3.75
N ASP A 182 -14.81 -3.43 4.93
CA ASP A 182 -16.21 -3.88 5.11
C ASP A 182 -17.27 -2.91 4.53
N PRO A 183 -17.19 -1.59 4.76
CA PRO A 183 -18.11 -0.64 4.14
C PRO A 183 -17.96 -0.48 2.62
N ILE A 184 -16.85 -0.93 2.05
CA ILE A 184 -16.58 -0.87 0.59
C ILE A 184 -17.12 -2.14 -0.08
N ALA A 185 -17.16 -3.26 0.63
CA ALA A 185 -17.61 -4.54 0.11
C ALA A 185 -19.15 -4.63 -0.02
N LYS A 186 -19.87 -3.79 0.70
CA LYS A 186 -21.33 -3.64 0.66
C LYS A 186 -21.76 -2.62 -0.38
#